data_baf48d7e66cd0fa52b52a7cba36eea1d
#
_entry.id   baf48d7e66cd0fa52b52a7cba36eea1d
#
_cell.length_a   1.000
_cell.length_b   1.000
_cell.length_c   1.000
_cell.angle_alpha   90.00
_cell.angle_beta   90.00
_cell.angle_gamma   90.00
#
_symmetry.space_group_name_H-M   'P 1'
#
loop_
_entity.id
_entity.type
_entity.pdbx_description
1 polymer ?
#
loop_
_entity_poly.entity_id
_entity_poly.type
_entity_poly.pdbx_seq_one_letter_code
_entity_poly.pdbx_strand_id
1 'polypeptide(L)'
;MIRKSKLYYITFKDLYFKILMDKVDKLYYINLKRRPDRNDHFLNECLKANIPTHKIKRFEALDGLTYNFEDDELILFKNVDYRGKSFENKIMGNQLSHYYILKEMVEKHYNYIIICQDDVIFRDNFLTYLNRVMNSIPIDAEIVNIGFHEFASYEHFVAWDLTKTNDLEKLGQKYNDNICKLNNTVNPCSLAYIVTLKGAINLLVFFKKYGFFRATDWNYNDYLNYKNIFYGSSIVLCTGNPSLGSDIFGK
;
A
#
# COMPACT_ATOMS: atom_id res chain seq x y z
N MET A 1 33.18 -13.85 35.63
CA MET A 1 31.84 -13.30 35.41
C MET A 1 31.41 -13.68 33.99
N ILE A 2 30.71 -14.80 33.85
CA ILE A 2 30.33 -15.36 32.52
C ILE A 2 29.04 -14.68 32.08
N ARG A 3 29.10 -13.87 31.01
CA ARG A 3 27.92 -13.30 30.38
C ARG A 3 27.09 -14.43 29.76
N LYS A 4 25.92 -14.73 30.35
CA LYS A 4 24.92 -15.61 29.76
C LYS A 4 24.39 -14.90 28.47
N SER A 5 24.80 -15.39 27.31
CA SER A 5 24.16 -15.06 26.04
C SER A 5 22.72 -15.56 26.10
N LYS A 6 21.75 -14.65 26.02
CA LYS A 6 20.34 -14.99 25.80
C LYS A 6 20.23 -15.65 24.43
N LEU A 7 20.17 -16.97 24.38
CA LEU A 7 19.78 -17.69 23.18
C LEU A 7 18.27 -17.42 22.97
N TYR A 8 17.94 -16.61 21.97
CA TYR A 8 16.55 -16.44 21.55
C TYR A 8 16.13 -17.71 20.80
N TYR A 9 15.31 -18.54 21.43
CA TYR A 9 14.64 -19.64 20.73
C TYR A 9 13.63 -19.04 19.76
N ILE A 10 13.94 -19.04 18.47
CA ILE A 10 12.97 -18.77 17.41
C ILE A 10 12.00 -19.95 17.42
N THR A 11 10.72 -19.69 17.63
CA THR A 11 9.70 -20.74 17.59
C THR A 11 9.50 -21.22 16.16
N PHE A 12 9.02 -22.46 15.96
CA PHE A 12 8.65 -22.96 14.63
C PHE A 12 7.62 -22.04 13.95
N LYS A 13 6.72 -21.46 14.73
CA LYS A 13 5.72 -20.49 14.29
C LYS A 13 6.38 -19.21 13.76
N ASP A 14 7.36 -18.66 14.47
CA ASP A 14 8.09 -17.46 14.03
C ASP A 14 8.87 -17.70 12.74
N LEU A 15 9.49 -18.89 12.62
CA LEU A 15 10.20 -19.29 11.40
C LEU A 15 9.23 -19.41 10.21
N TYR A 16 8.06 -20.02 10.42
CA TYR A 16 7.02 -20.14 9.39
C TYR A 16 6.55 -18.78 8.88
N PHE A 17 6.21 -17.85 9.78
CA PHE A 17 5.78 -16.50 9.36
C PHE A 17 6.89 -15.69 8.71
N LYS A 18 8.13 -15.88 9.12
CA LYS A 18 9.28 -15.29 8.48
C LYS A 18 9.38 -15.74 7.01
N ILE A 19 9.23 -17.02 6.73
CA ILE A 19 9.27 -17.59 5.37
C ILE A 19 8.15 -17.01 4.51
N LEU A 20 6.95 -16.78 5.06
CA LEU A 20 5.82 -16.24 4.31
C LEU A 20 6.03 -14.78 3.84
N MET A 21 6.93 -14.02 4.47
CA MET A 21 7.27 -12.64 4.10
C MET A 21 8.71 -12.47 3.57
N ASP A 22 9.43 -13.54 3.28
CA ASP A 22 10.84 -13.46 2.88
C ASP A 22 11.06 -12.56 1.66
N LYS A 23 10.16 -12.60 0.68
CA LYS A 23 10.25 -11.79 -0.53
C LYS A 23 9.95 -10.29 -0.31
N VAL A 24 9.29 -9.93 0.78
CA VAL A 24 8.95 -8.54 1.10
C VAL A 24 10.05 -7.95 1.96
N ASP A 25 10.73 -6.92 1.48
CA ASP A 25 11.80 -6.25 2.23
C ASP A 25 11.25 -5.46 3.41
N LYS A 26 10.21 -4.65 3.17
CA LYS A 26 9.52 -3.83 4.18
C LYS A 26 8.02 -3.73 3.90
N LEU A 27 7.26 -3.58 4.98
CA LEU A 27 5.88 -3.13 4.98
C LEU A 27 5.86 -1.73 5.61
N TYR A 28 5.64 -0.74 4.77
CA TYR A 28 5.46 0.65 5.20
C TYR A 28 4.00 0.91 5.52
N TYR A 29 3.76 1.74 6.54
CA TYR A 29 2.46 2.38 6.72
C TYR A 29 2.63 3.87 6.89
N ILE A 30 1.72 4.63 6.27
CA ILE A 30 1.73 6.08 6.26
C ILE A 30 0.81 6.55 7.36
N ASN A 31 1.35 7.26 8.36
CA ASN A 31 0.58 7.69 9.51
C ASN A 31 0.96 9.11 9.94
N LEU A 32 -0.04 9.98 10.07
CA LEU A 32 0.13 11.34 10.57
C LEU A 32 0.54 11.32 12.05
N LYS A 33 1.48 12.18 12.42
CA LYS A 33 1.97 12.30 13.81
C LYS A 33 0.83 12.60 14.80
N ARG A 34 -0.18 13.38 14.38
CA ARG A 34 -1.35 13.75 15.17
C ARG A 34 -2.43 12.67 15.27
N ARG A 35 -2.22 11.50 14.66
CA ARG A 35 -3.13 10.34 14.68
C ARG A 35 -2.51 9.12 15.39
N PRO A 36 -2.21 9.23 16.69
CA PRO A 36 -1.72 8.08 17.47
C PRO A 36 -2.75 6.95 17.54
N ASP A 37 -4.05 7.26 17.52
CA ASP A 37 -5.16 6.31 17.46
C ASP A 37 -5.04 5.37 16.25
N ARG A 38 -4.74 5.92 15.07
CA ARG A 38 -4.56 5.14 13.84
C ARG A 38 -3.24 4.36 13.84
N ASN A 39 -2.18 4.93 14.45
CA ASN A 39 -0.93 4.21 14.65
C ASN A 39 -1.14 2.95 15.49
N ASP A 40 -1.86 3.07 16.62
CA ASP A 40 -2.12 1.94 17.51
C ASP A 40 -3.04 0.91 16.83
N HIS A 41 -4.04 1.38 16.07
CA HIS A 41 -4.88 0.51 15.24
C HIS A 41 -4.01 -0.32 14.28
N PHE A 42 -3.15 0.32 13.49
CA PHE A 42 -2.32 -0.36 12.51
C PHE A 42 -1.40 -1.41 13.14
N LEU A 43 -0.73 -1.05 14.23
CA LEU A 43 0.17 -1.99 14.94
C LEU A 43 -0.61 -3.18 15.51
N ASN A 44 -1.82 -2.97 16.02
CA ASN A 44 -2.69 -4.05 16.48
C ASN A 44 -3.13 -4.97 15.32
N GLU A 45 -3.47 -4.41 14.17
CA GLU A 45 -3.77 -5.20 12.96
C GLU A 45 -2.56 -6.02 12.50
N CYS A 46 -1.35 -5.43 12.51
CA CYS A 46 -0.12 -6.17 12.22
C CYS A 46 0.10 -7.35 13.19
N LEU A 47 -0.16 -7.13 14.48
CA LEU A 47 -0.06 -8.19 15.49
C LEU A 47 -1.05 -9.33 15.23
N LYS A 48 -2.32 -9.02 14.96
CA LYS A 48 -3.36 -10.01 14.60
C LYS A 48 -2.98 -10.80 13.34
N ALA A 49 -2.44 -10.10 12.34
CA ALA A 49 -2.00 -10.72 11.09
C ALA A 49 -0.66 -11.48 11.21
N ASN A 50 -0.02 -11.50 12.40
CA ASN A 50 1.30 -12.08 12.66
C ASN A 50 2.41 -11.52 11.76
N ILE A 51 2.34 -10.25 11.38
CA ILE A 51 3.37 -9.58 10.57
C ILE A 51 4.62 -9.38 11.43
N PRO A 52 5.81 -9.85 10.98
CA PRO A 52 7.03 -9.71 11.76
C PRO A 52 7.39 -8.24 11.99
N THR A 53 7.61 -7.83 13.24
CA THR A 53 7.85 -6.43 13.62
C THR A 53 9.05 -5.81 12.91
N HIS A 54 10.10 -6.58 12.63
CA HIS A 54 11.28 -6.11 11.90
C HIS A 54 11.01 -5.77 10.43
N LYS A 55 9.90 -6.24 9.86
CA LYS A 55 9.43 -5.88 8.51
C LYS A 55 8.62 -4.59 8.51
N ILE A 56 8.01 -4.20 9.63
CA ILE A 56 7.12 -3.03 9.73
C ILE A 56 7.96 -1.76 9.80
N LYS A 57 7.60 -0.76 9.03
CA LYS A 57 8.20 0.57 9.08
C LYS A 57 7.12 1.65 8.99
N ARG A 58 7.04 2.48 10.04
CA ARG A 58 6.25 3.70 10.02
C ARG A 58 6.92 4.74 9.13
N PHE A 59 6.15 5.30 8.21
CA PHE A 59 6.49 6.56 7.56
C PHE A 59 5.64 7.66 8.22
N GLU A 60 6.30 8.63 8.87
CA GLU A 60 5.60 9.80 9.40
C GLU A 60 5.08 10.62 8.22
N ALA A 61 3.78 10.61 8.01
CA ALA A 61 3.14 11.26 6.88
C ALA A 61 3.37 12.77 6.91
N LEU A 62 3.60 13.35 5.74
CA LEU A 62 3.66 14.80 5.59
C LEU A 62 2.25 15.38 5.80
N ASP A 63 2.06 16.09 6.91
CA ASP A 63 0.78 16.73 7.20
C ASP A 63 0.66 18.02 6.37
N GLY A 64 -0.07 17.95 5.26
CA GLY A 64 -0.25 19.08 4.37
C GLY A 64 -0.85 20.34 5.02
N LEU A 65 -1.39 20.24 6.24
CA LEU A 65 -1.87 21.42 6.98
C LEU A 65 -0.73 22.22 7.64
N THR A 66 0.40 21.57 7.90
CA THR A 66 1.52 22.17 8.64
C THR A 66 2.86 22.05 7.96
N TYR A 67 2.93 21.24 6.90
CA TYR A 67 4.16 21.02 6.13
C TYR A 67 4.46 22.20 5.21
N ASN A 68 5.70 22.70 5.25
CA ASN A 68 6.19 23.70 4.32
C ASN A 68 6.77 22.97 3.11
N PHE A 69 6.06 23.03 1.98
CA PHE A 69 6.52 22.42 0.74
C PHE A 69 7.70 23.18 0.16
N GLU A 70 8.75 22.45 -0.20
CA GLU A 70 9.95 22.99 -0.85
C GLU A 70 9.68 23.25 -2.34
N ASP A 71 10.47 24.15 -2.97
CA ASP A 71 10.26 24.53 -4.37
C ASP A 71 10.37 23.35 -5.35
N ASP A 72 11.27 22.42 -5.09
CA ASP A 72 11.45 21.20 -5.90
C ASP A 72 10.28 20.21 -5.74
N GLU A 73 9.63 20.20 -4.57
CA GLU A 73 8.40 19.45 -4.35
C GLU A 73 7.21 20.09 -5.07
N LEU A 74 7.09 21.42 -5.01
CA LEU A 74 6.03 22.18 -5.68
C LEU A 74 6.04 21.99 -7.21
N ILE A 75 7.20 21.80 -7.80
CA ILE A 75 7.34 21.50 -9.23
C ILE A 75 6.59 20.22 -9.62
N LEU A 76 6.49 19.24 -8.71
CA LEU A 76 5.75 18.00 -8.97
C LEU A 76 4.24 18.22 -9.08
N PHE A 77 3.73 19.33 -8.57
CA PHE A 77 2.30 19.66 -8.53
C PHE A 77 1.87 20.72 -9.56
N LYS A 78 2.77 21.14 -10.45
CA LYS A 78 2.51 22.21 -11.44
C LYS A 78 1.32 21.96 -12.37
N ASN A 79 0.89 20.71 -12.52
CA ASN A 79 -0.19 20.31 -13.44
C ASN A 79 -1.48 19.94 -12.69
N VAL A 80 -1.54 20.19 -11.39
CA VAL A 80 -2.69 19.79 -10.58
C VAL A 80 -3.72 20.90 -10.53
N ASP A 81 -4.95 20.55 -10.86
CA ASP A 81 -6.14 21.42 -10.68
C ASP A 81 -6.95 20.92 -9.49
N TYR A 82 -6.57 21.36 -8.28
CA TYR A 82 -7.33 21.07 -7.06
C TYR A 82 -8.26 22.25 -6.71
N ARG A 83 -9.46 21.92 -6.27
CA ARG A 83 -10.46 22.90 -5.85
C ARG A 83 -10.39 23.14 -4.34
N GLY A 84 -9.62 24.14 -3.91
CA GLY A 84 -9.56 24.62 -2.54
C GLY A 84 -8.26 24.28 -1.79
N LYS A 85 -7.59 25.30 -1.25
CA LYS A 85 -6.22 25.18 -0.73
C LYS A 85 -5.98 24.14 0.36
N SER A 86 -6.90 23.97 1.31
CA SER A 86 -6.67 23.02 2.42
C SER A 86 -6.79 21.55 1.97
N PHE A 87 -7.64 21.30 0.98
CA PHE A 87 -7.77 19.97 0.37
C PHE A 87 -6.56 19.65 -0.48
N GLU A 88 -6.07 20.63 -1.26
CA GLU A 88 -4.84 20.51 -2.05
C GLU A 88 -3.66 20.11 -1.18
N ASN A 89 -3.37 20.83 -0.11
CA ASN A 89 -2.24 20.59 0.76
C ASN A 89 -2.29 19.20 1.40
N LYS A 90 -3.46 18.73 1.84
CA LYS A 90 -3.62 17.38 2.40
C LYS A 90 -3.32 16.29 1.36
N ILE A 91 -3.80 16.48 0.14
CA ILE A 91 -3.53 15.55 -0.96
C ILE A 91 -2.05 15.59 -1.34
N MET A 92 -1.44 16.78 -1.43
CA MET A 92 -0.02 16.95 -1.70
C MET A 92 0.84 16.24 -0.64
N GLY A 93 0.54 16.43 0.65
CA GLY A 93 1.23 15.74 1.74
C GLY A 93 1.11 14.22 1.64
N ASN A 94 -0.08 13.70 1.31
CA ASN A 94 -0.28 12.27 1.07
C ASN A 94 0.57 11.77 -0.12
N GLN A 95 0.52 12.46 -1.26
CA GLN A 95 1.29 12.08 -2.46
C GLN A 95 2.80 12.09 -2.23
N LEU A 96 3.33 13.15 -1.59
CA LEU A 96 4.73 13.22 -1.25
C LEU A 96 5.16 12.13 -0.26
N SER A 97 4.28 11.76 0.67
CA SER A 97 4.55 10.64 1.58
C SER A 97 4.79 9.34 0.81
N HIS A 98 3.92 9.02 -0.16
CA HIS A 98 4.13 7.88 -1.06
C HIS A 98 5.40 8.03 -1.91
N TYR A 99 5.63 9.21 -2.47
CA TYR A 99 6.81 9.51 -3.31
C TYR A 99 8.12 9.30 -2.55
N TYR A 100 8.22 9.75 -1.31
CA TYR A 100 9.41 9.58 -0.49
C TYR A 100 9.65 8.12 -0.08
N ILE A 101 8.59 7.34 0.14
CA ILE A 101 8.73 5.89 0.35
C ILE A 101 9.33 5.22 -0.91
N LEU A 102 8.88 5.61 -2.11
CA LEU A 102 9.46 5.09 -3.37
C LEU A 102 10.93 5.48 -3.52
N LYS A 103 11.31 6.73 -3.16
CA LYS A 103 12.71 7.17 -3.14
C LYS A 103 13.54 6.30 -2.20
N GLU A 104 13.08 6.11 -0.97
CA GLU A 104 13.77 5.26 -0.01
C GLU A 104 13.90 3.81 -0.50
N MET A 105 12.85 3.25 -1.12
CA MET A 105 12.91 1.91 -1.72
C MET A 105 14.06 1.78 -2.70
N VAL A 106 14.22 2.76 -3.59
CA VAL A 106 15.29 2.77 -4.61
C VAL A 106 16.66 2.95 -3.95
N GLU A 107 16.80 3.86 -2.99
CA GLU A 107 18.04 4.11 -2.26
C GLU A 107 18.52 2.88 -1.46
N LYS A 108 17.58 2.13 -0.89
CA LYS A 108 17.86 0.90 -0.11
C LYS A 108 17.94 -0.36 -0.97
N HIS A 109 17.70 -0.26 -2.27
CA HIS A 109 17.66 -1.39 -3.22
C HIS A 109 16.69 -2.50 -2.78
N TYR A 110 15.55 -2.14 -2.19
CA TYR A 110 14.52 -3.11 -1.85
C TYR A 110 13.86 -3.64 -3.13
N ASN A 111 13.69 -4.97 -3.21
CA ASN A 111 13.07 -5.62 -4.37
C ASN A 111 11.56 -5.48 -4.35
N TYR A 112 10.95 -5.68 -3.17
CA TYR A 112 9.51 -5.56 -2.96
C TYR A 112 9.22 -4.89 -1.63
N ILE A 113 8.37 -3.88 -1.66
CA ILE A 113 7.78 -3.31 -0.45
C ILE A 113 6.26 -3.38 -0.53
N ILE A 114 5.62 -3.37 0.63
CA ILE A 114 4.18 -3.12 0.74
C ILE A 114 4.01 -1.72 1.31
N ILE A 115 3.09 -0.94 0.75
CA ILE A 115 2.71 0.36 1.29
C ILE A 115 1.24 0.27 1.69
N CYS A 116 0.94 0.63 2.95
CA CYS A 116 -0.40 0.66 3.51
C CYS A 116 -0.74 2.05 4.03
N GLN A 117 -2.03 2.39 4.03
CA GLN A 117 -2.56 3.43 4.90
C GLN A 117 -2.74 2.90 6.33
N ASP A 118 -2.80 3.79 7.30
CA ASP A 118 -2.84 3.43 8.73
C ASP A 118 -4.22 2.98 9.24
N ASP A 119 -5.23 2.98 8.36
CA ASP A 119 -6.60 2.52 8.65
C ASP A 119 -6.92 1.13 8.08
N VAL A 120 -5.93 0.40 7.60
CA VAL A 120 -6.18 -0.95 7.04
C VAL A 120 -6.64 -1.92 8.12
N ILE A 121 -7.49 -2.86 7.68
CA ILE A 121 -7.83 -4.11 8.35
C ILE A 121 -7.27 -5.23 7.48
N PHE A 122 -6.45 -6.11 8.04
CA PHE A 122 -5.93 -7.26 7.33
C PHE A 122 -6.89 -8.44 7.39
N ARG A 123 -7.01 -9.15 6.27
CA ARG A 123 -7.77 -10.39 6.18
C ARG A 123 -7.18 -11.47 7.07
N ASP A 124 -8.03 -12.36 7.59
CA ASP A 124 -7.59 -13.60 8.23
C ASP A 124 -6.65 -14.38 7.30
N ASN A 125 -5.60 -14.96 7.88
CA ASN A 125 -4.56 -15.66 7.14
C ASN A 125 -3.82 -14.77 6.10
N PHE A 126 -3.74 -13.47 6.34
CA PHE A 126 -3.09 -12.47 5.46
C PHE A 126 -1.76 -12.97 4.90
N LEU A 127 -0.83 -13.44 5.74
CA LEU A 127 0.50 -13.86 5.30
C LEU A 127 0.46 -15.05 4.34
N THR A 128 -0.47 -15.97 4.52
CA THR A 128 -0.64 -17.13 3.61
C THR A 128 -1.08 -16.67 2.23
N TYR A 129 -2.06 -15.77 2.16
CA TYR A 129 -2.52 -15.21 0.88
C TYR A 129 -1.47 -14.29 0.26
N LEU A 130 -0.81 -13.45 1.06
CA LEU A 130 0.29 -12.60 0.60
C LEU A 130 1.39 -13.43 -0.07
N ASN A 131 1.81 -14.53 0.55
CA ASN A 131 2.82 -15.41 -0.02
C ASN A 131 2.40 -16.00 -1.37
N ARG A 132 1.12 -16.39 -1.53
CA ARG A 132 0.58 -16.84 -2.83
C ARG A 132 0.66 -15.73 -3.87
N VAL A 133 0.24 -14.52 -3.52
CA VAL A 133 0.33 -13.34 -4.40
C VAL A 133 1.79 -13.08 -4.79
N MET A 134 2.71 -13.01 -3.81
CA MET A 134 4.14 -12.77 -4.05
C MET A 134 4.81 -13.80 -4.96
N ASN A 135 4.33 -15.05 -4.94
CA ASN A 135 4.82 -16.11 -5.83
C ASN A 135 4.20 -16.07 -7.22
N SER A 136 3.18 -15.24 -7.43
CA SER A 136 2.38 -15.18 -8.67
C SER A 136 2.48 -13.82 -9.38
N ILE A 137 3.29 -12.88 -8.86
CA ILE A 137 3.44 -11.54 -9.44
C ILE A 137 3.95 -11.64 -10.88
N PRO A 138 3.26 -10.99 -11.84
CA PRO A 138 3.74 -10.93 -13.23
C PRO A 138 5.11 -10.26 -13.33
N ILE A 139 5.95 -10.72 -14.25
CA ILE A 139 7.32 -10.21 -14.45
C ILE A 139 7.34 -8.73 -14.86
N ASP A 140 6.27 -8.25 -15.48
CA ASP A 140 6.11 -6.87 -15.90
C ASP A 140 5.39 -5.99 -14.86
N ALA A 141 4.87 -6.58 -13.77
CA ALA A 141 4.18 -5.83 -12.73
C ALA A 141 5.09 -4.79 -12.07
N GLU A 142 4.55 -3.61 -11.90
CA GLU A 142 5.20 -2.50 -11.20
C GLU A 142 4.51 -2.23 -9.86
N ILE A 143 3.17 -2.29 -9.85
CA ILE A 143 2.33 -2.28 -8.67
C ILE A 143 1.36 -3.46 -8.75
N VAL A 144 1.05 -4.06 -7.59
CA VAL A 144 -0.04 -5.02 -7.42
C VAL A 144 -0.91 -4.56 -6.26
N ASN A 145 -2.13 -4.15 -6.55
CA ASN A 145 -3.09 -3.75 -5.52
C ASN A 145 -3.55 -4.97 -4.71
N ILE A 146 -3.52 -4.86 -3.39
CA ILE A 146 -3.93 -5.91 -2.45
C ILE A 146 -5.03 -5.47 -1.49
N GLY A 147 -5.36 -4.18 -1.48
CA GLY A 147 -6.41 -3.57 -0.68
C GLY A 147 -7.41 -2.83 -1.54
N PHE A 148 -8.68 -2.78 -1.07
CA PHE A 148 -9.76 -2.11 -1.77
C PHE A 148 -10.70 -1.45 -0.75
N HIS A 149 -11.15 -0.23 -1.06
CA HIS A 149 -11.99 0.59 -0.18
C HIS A 149 -13.49 0.43 -0.40
N GLU A 150 -13.92 -0.27 -1.44
CA GLU A 150 -15.33 -0.31 -1.87
C GLU A 150 -16.25 -1.18 -0.99
N PHE A 151 -15.77 -1.60 0.19
CA PHE A 151 -16.54 -2.46 1.08
C PHE A 151 -17.27 -1.66 2.13
N ALA A 152 -18.60 -1.77 2.12
CA ALA A 152 -19.46 -1.14 3.11
C ALA A 152 -19.33 -1.78 4.51
N SER A 153 -18.81 -3.01 4.61
CA SER A 153 -18.67 -3.71 5.89
C SER A 153 -17.55 -4.78 5.85
N TYR A 154 -17.08 -5.15 7.03
CA TYR A 154 -16.10 -6.22 7.21
C TYR A 154 -16.63 -7.60 6.76
N GLU A 155 -17.93 -7.85 6.95
CA GLU A 155 -18.58 -9.07 6.50
C GLU A 155 -18.48 -9.23 4.98
N HIS A 156 -18.69 -8.16 4.23
CA HIS A 156 -18.50 -8.16 2.78
C HIS A 156 -17.04 -8.45 2.42
N PHE A 157 -16.08 -7.84 3.12
CA PHE A 157 -14.66 -8.08 2.90
C PHE A 157 -14.28 -9.54 3.09
N VAL A 158 -14.72 -10.18 4.19
CA VAL A 158 -14.39 -11.58 4.49
C VAL A 158 -15.07 -12.54 3.50
N ALA A 159 -16.28 -12.21 3.05
CA ALA A 159 -17.03 -13.01 2.10
C ALA A 159 -16.52 -12.86 0.66
N TRP A 160 -15.78 -11.80 0.35
CA TRP A 160 -15.37 -11.51 -1.01
C TRP A 160 -14.14 -12.32 -1.42
N ASP A 161 -14.38 -13.33 -2.16
CA ASP A 161 -13.34 -14.13 -2.81
C ASP A 161 -13.50 -13.97 -4.32
N LEU A 162 -12.66 -13.13 -4.90
CA LEU A 162 -12.68 -12.83 -6.33
C LEU A 162 -12.50 -14.07 -7.22
N THR A 163 -12.04 -15.20 -6.65
CA THR A 163 -11.88 -16.44 -7.39
C THR A 163 -13.19 -17.22 -7.55
N LYS A 164 -14.24 -16.88 -6.79
CA LYS A 164 -15.48 -17.64 -6.70
C LYS A 164 -16.68 -17.01 -7.40
N THR A 165 -16.57 -15.75 -7.86
CA THR A 165 -17.73 -15.00 -8.32
C THR A 165 -17.50 -14.27 -9.64
N ASN A 166 -18.60 -13.87 -10.30
CA ASN A 166 -18.65 -12.95 -11.43
C ASN A 166 -18.06 -11.54 -11.12
N ASP A 167 -17.59 -11.30 -9.89
CA ASP A 167 -16.99 -10.03 -9.50
C ASP A 167 -15.59 -9.84 -10.11
N LEU A 168 -14.89 -10.91 -10.43
CA LEU A 168 -13.67 -10.87 -11.26
C LEU A 168 -13.91 -10.20 -12.61
N GLU A 169 -15.05 -10.49 -13.25
CA GLU A 169 -15.43 -9.89 -14.54
C GLU A 169 -15.71 -8.38 -14.40
N LYS A 170 -16.17 -7.93 -13.22
CA LYS A 170 -16.39 -6.51 -12.93
C LYS A 170 -15.10 -5.76 -12.64
N LEU A 171 -14.12 -6.41 -12.01
CA LEU A 171 -12.85 -5.80 -11.63
C LEU A 171 -11.76 -5.94 -12.70
N GLY A 172 -11.83 -6.98 -13.51
CA GLY A 172 -10.83 -7.24 -14.53
C GLY A 172 -10.86 -8.69 -15.03
N GLN A 173 -9.77 -9.07 -15.67
CA GLN A 173 -9.59 -10.40 -16.22
C GLN A 173 -8.65 -11.23 -15.33
N LYS A 174 -8.93 -12.52 -15.16
CA LYS A 174 -8.02 -13.43 -14.49
C LYS A 174 -6.68 -13.47 -15.26
N TYR A 175 -5.58 -13.18 -14.55
CA TYR A 175 -4.23 -13.37 -15.05
C TYR A 175 -3.69 -14.76 -14.67
N ASN A 176 -3.80 -15.10 -13.38
CA ASN A 176 -3.56 -16.43 -12.82
C ASN A 176 -4.45 -16.63 -11.58
N ASP A 177 -4.24 -17.70 -10.80
CA ASP A 177 -5.10 -18.02 -9.65
C ASP A 177 -5.03 -16.99 -8.52
N ASN A 178 -3.98 -16.17 -8.45
CA ASN A 178 -3.76 -15.21 -7.36
C ASN A 178 -3.73 -13.76 -7.84
N ILE A 179 -3.69 -13.51 -9.15
CA ILE A 179 -3.58 -12.17 -9.75
C ILE A 179 -4.64 -11.99 -10.82
N CYS A 180 -5.29 -10.84 -10.80
CA CYS A 180 -6.15 -10.35 -11.88
C CYS A 180 -5.53 -9.10 -12.53
N LYS A 181 -5.82 -8.90 -13.81
CA LYS A 181 -5.55 -7.67 -14.53
C LYS A 181 -6.79 -6.78 -14.40
N LEU A 182 -6.65 -5.67 -13.69
CA LEU A 182 -7.76 -4.78 -13.36
C LEU A 182 -8.22 -3.98 -14.59
N ASN A 183 -9.51 -3.69 -14.64
CA ASN A 183 -10.06 -2.76 -15.62
C ASN A 183 -9.75 -1.31 -15.23
N ASN A 184 -9.70 -0.43 -16.22
CA ASN A 184 -9.45 1.00 -16.02
C ASN A 184 -10.56 1.73 -15.25
N THR A 185 -11.72 1.11 -15.08
CA THR A 185 -12.85 1.63 -14.29
C THR A 185 -12.72 1.34 -12.80
N VAL A 186 -11.81 0.43 -12.42
CA VAL A 186 -11.59 0.05 -11.01
C VAL A 186 -10.68 1.05 -10.35
N ASN A 187 -11.07 1.54 -9.18
CA ASN A 187 -10.18 2.32 -8.32
C ASN A 187 -10.01 1.60 -6.99
N PRO A 188 -8.93 0.81 -6.80
CA PRO A 188 -8.66 0.12 -5.54
C PRO A 188 -8.22 1.07 -4.42
N CYS A 189 -8.14 2.37 -4.69
CA CYS A 189 -7.50 3.36 -3.82
C CYS A 189 -6.01 3.07 -3.56
N SER A 190 -5.34 3.95 -2.86
CA SER A 190 -3.96 3.73 -2.40
C SER A 190 -3.90 3.08 -1.00
N LEU A 191 -4.91 2.27 -0.66
CA LEU A 191 -5.08 1.70 0.67
C LEU A 191 -3.96 0.74 1.05
N ALA A 192 -3.70 -0.24 0.17
CA ALA A 192 -2.61 -1.21 0.34
C ALA A 192 -2.19 -1.79 -1.02
N TYR A 193 -0.90 -1.77 -1.30
CA TYR A 193 -0.36 -2.28 -2.55
C TYR A 193 1.11 -2.70 -2.41
N ILE A 194 1.52 -3.65 -3.24
CA ILE A 194 2.90 -4.10 -3.39
C ILE A 194 3.55 -3.27 -4.48
N VAL A 195 4.79 -2.82 -4.26
CA VAL A 195 5.61 -2.13 -5.26
C VAL A 195 6.85 -2.96 -5.55
N THR A 196 7.20 -3.11 -6.82
CA THR A 196 8.47 -3.68 -7.26
C THR A 196 9.54 -2.60 -7.39
N LEU A 197 10.83 -2.94 -7.26
CA LEU A 197 11.91 -1.97 -7.46
C LEU A 197 11.83 -1.30 -8.85
N LYS A 198 11.53 -2.08 -9.87
CA LYS A 198 11.28 -1.56 -11.24
C LYS A 198 10.13 -0.54 -11.24
N GLY A 199 9.04 -0.86 -10.52
CA GLY A 199 7.89 0.03 -10.40
C GLY A 199 8.24 1.35 -9.71
N ALA A 200 8.98 1.28 -8.60
CA ALA A 200 9.43 2.47 -7.89
C ALA A 200 10.29 3.38 -8.78
N ILE A 201 11.28 2.83 -9.48
CA ILE A 201 12.14 3.59 -10.40
C ILE A 201 11.30 4.25 -11.51
N ASN A 202 10.42 3.50 -12.15
CA ASN A 202 9.63 4.00 -13.27
C ASN A 202 8.62 5.07 -12.85
N LEU A 203 7.98 4.91 -11.68
CA LEU A 203 7.08 5.91 -11.12
C LEU A 203 7.80 7.21 -10.76
N LEU A 204 8.99 7.13 -10.14
CA LEU A 204 9.79 8.31 -9.83
C LEU A 204 10.20 9.07 -11.09
N VAL A 205 10.61 8.35 -12.14
CA VAL A 205 10.91 8.95 -13.45
C VAL A 205 9.67 9.60 -14.06
N PHE A 206 8.52 8.92 -13.99
CA PHE A 206 7.25 9.44 -14.50
C PHE A 206 6.84 10.72 -13.78
N PHE A 207 6.83 10.74 -12.45
CA PHE A 207 6.44 11.91 -11.67
C PHE A 207 7.43 13.06 -11.82
N LYS A 208 8.72 12.78 -11.93
CA LYS A 208 9.73 13.83 -12.22
C LYS A 208 9.50 14.48 -13.59
N LYS A 209 9.07 13.72 -14.58
CA LYS A 209 8.84 14.22 -15.95
C LYS A 209 7.51 14.95 -16.10
N TYR A 210 6.44 14.36 -15.59
CA TYR A 210 5.07 14.81 -15.85
C TYR A 210 4.42 15.51 -14.66
N GLY A 211 4.92 15.31 -13.44
CA GLY A 211 4.30 15.76 -12.20
C GLY A 211 3.15 14.86 -11.77
N PHE A 212 2.47 15.29 -10.71
CA PHE A 212 1.21 14.73 -10.27
C PHE A 212 0.05 15.44 -10.96
N PHE A 213 -1.03 14.72 -11.25
CA PHE A 213 -2.22 15.27 -11.93
C PHE A 213 -3.45 15.26 -11.02
N ARG A 214 -3.56 14.26 -10.13
CA ARG A 214 -4.71 13.95 -9.29
C ARG A 214 -4.25 13.42 -7.94
N ALA A 215 -5.19 12.87 -7.14
CA ALA A 215 -4.86 12.12 -5.93
C ALA A 215 -3.99 10.89 -6.24
N THR A 216 -3.30 10.37 -5.23
CA THR A 216 -2.27 9.31 -5.35
C THR A 216 -2.74 8.09 -6.13
N ASP A 217 -3.91 7.57 -5.77
CA ASP A 217 -4.53 6.40 -6.40
C ASP A 217 -4.83 6.62 -7.89
N TRP A 218 -5.38 7.77 -8.26
CA TRP A 218 -5.65 8.11 -9.64
C TRP A 218 -4.37 8.26 -10.46
N ASN A 219 -3.31 8.86 -9.90
CA ASN A 219 -2.03 8.97 -10.61
C ASN A 219 -1.43 7.59 -10.91
N TYR A 220 -1.51 6.65 -9.97
CA TYR A 220 -1.04 5.27 -10.18
C TYR A 220 -1.90 4.54 -11.19
N ASN A 221 -3.21 4.64 -11.07
CA ASN A 221 -4.15 3.97 -11.98
C ASN A 221 -3.98 4.46 -13.42
N ASP A 222 -3.92 5.77 -13.65
CA ASP A 222 -3.72 6.36 -14.98
C ASP A 222 -2.39 5.87 -15.59
N TYR A 223 -1.32 5.86 -14.81
CA TYR A 223 -0.01 5.36 -15.24
C TYR A 223 -0.02 3.87 -15.59
N LEU A 224 -0.57 3.03 -14.73
CA LEU A 224 -0.61 1.58 -14.91
C LEU A 224 -1.52 1.16 -16.05
N ASN A 225 -2.65 1.85 -16.22
CA ASN A 225 -3.58 1.64 -17.34
C ASN A 225 -2.93 2.02 -18.68
N TYR A 226 -2.24 3.16 -18.72
CA TYR A 226 -1.51 3.57 -19.92
C TYR A 226 -0.47 2.51 -20.34
N LYS A 227 0.22 1.91 -19.39
CA LYS A 227 1.19 0.83 -19.64
C LYS A 227 0.56 -0.55 -19.84
N ASN A 228 -0.75 -0.69 -19.62
CA ASN A 228 -1.46 -1.97 -19.66
C ASN A 228 -0.92 -3.04 -18.67
N ILE A 229 -0.44 -2.58 -17.49
CA ILE A 229 0.13 -3.39 -16.40
C ILE A 229 -0.60 -3.16 -15.07
N PHE A 230 -1.90 -2.92 -15.12
CA PHE A 230 -2.71 -2.67 -13.94
C PHE A 230 -3.14 -3.98 -13.31
N TYR A 231 -2.46 -4.38 -12.23
CA TYR A 231 -2.68 -5.67 -11.55
C TYR A 231 -3.22 -5.50 -10.15
N GLY A 232 -4.01 -6.47 -9.71
CA GLY A 232 -4.47 -6.65 -8.35
C GLY A 232 -4.47 -8.11 -7.93
N SER A 233 -4.50 -8.35 -6.63
CA SER A 233 -4.69 -9.70 -6.12
C SER A 233 -6.11 -10.20 -6.41
N SER A 234 -6.25 -11.46 -6.82
CA SER A 234 -7.56 -12.10 -7.03
C SER A 234 -8.37 -12.24 -5.74
N ILE A 235 -7.68 -12.22 -4.60
CA ILE A 235 -8.27 -12.20 -3.26
C ILE A 235 -7.91 -10.88 -2.61
N VAL A 236 -8.91 -10.15 -2.12
CA VAL A 236 -8.68 -8.90 -1.37
C VAL A 236 -8.02 -9.23 -0.03
N LEU A 237 -6.84 -8.65 0.22
CA LEU A 237 -6.06 -8.92 1.43
C LEU A 237 -6.30 -7.89 2.53
N CYS A 238 -6.74 -6.69 2.15
CA CYS A 238 -6.94 -5.58 3.09
C CYS A 238 -8.18 -4.76 2.71
N THR A 239 -8.85 -4.21 3.72
CA THR A 239 -9.87 -3.17 3.55
C THR A 239 -9.61 -2.01 4.51
N GLY A 240 -10.27 -0.86 4.29
CA GLY A 240 -10.18 0.28 5.20
C GLY A 240 -11.14 0.15 6.37
N ASN A 241 -10.76 0.71 7.52
CA ASN A 241 -11.62 0.82 8.69
C ASN A 241 -12.42 2.14 8.65
N PRO A 242 -13.72 2.12 8.31
CA PRO A 242 -14.49 3.35 8.15
C PRO A 242 -14.71 4.09 9.49
N SER A 243 -14.57 3.41 10.63
CA SER A 243 -14.77 4.05 11.95
C SER A 243 -13.69 5.06 12.31
N LEU A 244 -12.52 5.00 11.65
CA LEU A 244 -11.41 5.93 11.88
C LEU A 244 -11.54 7.26 11.13
N GLY A 245 -12.53 7.37 10.24
CA GLY A 245 -12.78 8.56 9.44
C GLY A 245 -11.68 8.83 8.40
N SER A 246 -11.76 9.98 7.73
CA SER A 246 -10.78 10.41 6.73
C SER A 246 -10.15 11.74 7.10
N ASP A 247 -8.81 11.80 7.14
CA ASP A 247 -8.08 13.05 7.36
C ASP A 247 -8.05 13.94 6.10
N ILE A 248 -8.30 13.37 4.92
CA ILE A 248 -8.36 14.12 3.66
C ILE A 248 -9.73 14.78 3.49
N PHE A 249 -10.81 14.00 3.60
CA PHE A 249 -12.16 14.50 3.31
C PHE A 249 -12.88 15.11 4.51
N GLY A 250 -12.34 14.92 5.72
CA GLY A 250 -13.04 15.27 6.96
C GLY A 250 -14.14 14.25 7.29
N LYS A 251 -14.75 14.39 8.46
CA LYS A 251 -15.96 13.64 8.84
C LYS A 251 -17.17 14.23 8.17
#